data_b0732384effc2d749d0ff6a96f3c52b1
#
_entry.id   b0732384effc2d749d0ff6a96f3c52b1
#
_cell.length_a   1.000
_cell.length_b   1.000
_cell.length_c   1.000
_cell.angle_alpha   90.00
_cell.angle_beta   90.00
_cell.angle_gamma   90.00
#
_symmetry.space_group_name_H-M   'P 1'
#
loop_
_entity.id
_entity.type
_entity.pdbx_description
1 polymer ?
#
loop_
_entity_poly.entity_id
_entity_poly.type
_entity_poly.pdbx_seq_one_letter_code
_entity_poly.pdbx_strand_id
1 'polypeptide(L)'
;VMKAAEQGCVAAVVEHPTGGNIAQLIVKDSRLALGQLAKWLREKINPKVVAMTGSSGKTTVKEMTASILQQSAVDFDDVLFTQGNFNNDIGVPLTLLRLTEKHKFVVIELGANHIGEIAYTTALAQPDVALVNNVMAAHLEGFGSLDGVATAKGEIFRGLTHHGVAIIN
;
A
#
# COMPACT_ATOMS: atom_id res chain seq x y z
N VAL A 1 16.74 16.64 8.03
CA VAL A 1 17.33 17.02 6.74
C VAL A 1 18.85 16.85 6.76
N MET A 2 19.57 17.46 7.75
CA MET A 2 21.06 17.36 7.82
C MET A 2 21.55 15.91 7.81
N LYS A 3 21.05 15.05 8.69
CA LYS A 3 21.41 13.63 8.74
C LYS A 3 21.11 12.88 7.43
N ALA A 4 20.04 13.24 6.73
CA ALA A 4 19.73 12.66 5.42
C ALA A 4 20.74 13.11 4.34
N ALA A 5 21.16 14.39 4.38
CA ALA A 5 22.20 14.89 3.48
C ALA A 5 23.55 14.18 3.71
N GLU A 6 23.94 13.94 4.96
CA GLU A 6 25.14 13.17 5.33
C GLU A 6 25.08 11.73 4.78
N GLN A 7 23.89 11.16 4.61
CA GLN A 7 23.65 9.84 4.01
C GLN A 7 23.52 9.87 2.48
N GLY A 8 23.78 11.01 1.84
CA GLY A 8 23.80 11.14 0.39
C GLY A 8 22.46 11.56 -0.23
N CYS A 9 21.45 11.96 0.57
CA CYS A 9 20.22 12.51 0.02
C CYS A 9 20.48 13.87 -0.63
N VAL A 10 19.95 14.06 -1.84
CA VAL A 10 20.10 15.32 -2.62
C VAL A 10 18.90 16.25 -2.46
N ALA A 11 17.77 15.75 -1.97
CA ALA A 11 16.55 16.51 -1.71
C ALA A 11 15.76 15.93 -0.53
N ALA A 12 14.89 16.74 0.06
CA ALA A 12 13.98 16.33 1.12
C ALA A 12 12.59 16.92 0.89
N VAL A 13 11.55 16.17 1.25
CA VAL A 13 10.17 16.66 1.37
C VAL A 13 9.93 17.01 2.83
N VAL A 14 9.54 18.24 3.11
CA VAL A 14 9.41 18.77 4.48
C VAL A 14 8.13 19.59 4.62
N GLU A 15 7.61 19.72 5.84
CA GLU A 15 6.44 20.58 6.11
C GLU A 15 6.86 22.02 6.44
N HIS A 16 8.07 22.20 6.94
CA HIS A 16 8.65 23.49 7.23
C HIS A 16 10.10 23.55 6.76
N PRO A 17 10.59 24.72 6.32
CA PRO A 17 12.00 24.89 6.00
C PRO A 17 12.89 24.49 7.17
N THR A 18 13.90 23.70 6.91
CA THR A 18 14.88 23.25 7.92
C THR A 18 16.28 23.61 7.46
N GLY A 19 17.24 23.71 8.40
CA GLY A 19 18.64 23.88 8.05
C GLY A 19 19.17 22.71 7.19
N GLY A 20 20.12 22.98 6.31
CA GLY A 20 20.78 21.99 5.46
C GLY A 20 21.00 22.50 4.02
N ASN A 21 21.97 21.90 3.33
CA ASN A 21 22.40 22.31 1.99
C ASN A 21 21.81 21.45 0.86
N ILE A 22 20.67 20.78 1.09
CA ILE A 22 19.97 20.02 0.05
C ILE A 22 18.66 20.71 -0.32
N ALA A 23 18.20 20.48 -1.55
CA ALA A 23 16.92 21.01 -2.00
C ALA A 23 15.77 20.55 -1.09
N GLN A 24 14.84 21.43 -0.80
CA GLN A 24 13.69 21.13 0.04
C GLN A 24 12.39 21.45 -0.70
N LEU A 25 11.53 20.43 -0.85
CA LEU A 25 10.17 20.59 -1.31
C LEU A 25 9.25 20.75 -0.09
N ILE A 26 8.69 21.97 0.05
CA ILE A 26 7.79 22.27 1.18
C ILE A 26 6.37 21.85 0.79
N VAL A 27 5.76 21.02 1.63
CA VAL A 27 4.40 20.50 1.46
C VAL A 27 3.58 20.76 2.70
N LYS A 28 2.25 20.72 2.58
CA LYS A 28 1.36 20.91 3.74
C LYS A 28 1.33 19.69 4.68
N ASP A 29 1.48 18.49 4.11
CA ASP A 29 1.45 17.22 4.82
C ASP A 29 2.40 16.24 4.11
N SER A 30 3.44 15.84 4.80
CA SER A 30 4.50 14.97 4.26
C SER A 30 4.01 13.52 4.07
N ARG A 31 3.02 13.05 4.85
CA ARG A 31 2.44 11.71 4.69
C ARG A 31 1.56 11.64 3.44
N LEU A 32 0.74 12.67 3.21
CA LEU A 32 -0.04 12.76 1.98
C LEU A 32 0.87 12.91 0.75
N ALA A 33 1.94 13.69 0.85
CA ALA A 33 2.93 13.84 -0.23
C ALA A 33 3.62 12.50 -0.55
N LEU A 34 3.98 11.71 0.48
CA LEU A 34 4.52 10.36 0.31
C LEU A 34 3.53 9.45 -0.45
N GLY A 35 2.25 9.47 -0.06
CA GLY A 35 1.20 8.72 -0.73
C GLY A 35 1.00 9.16 -2.20
N GLN A 36 0.97 10.46 -2.46
CA GLN A 36 0.85 11.00 -3.82
C GLN A 36 2.02 10.59 -4.72
N LEU A 37 3.24 10.63 -4.20
CA LEU A 37 4.43 10.20 -4.93
C LEU A 37 4.36 8.70 -5.25
N ALA A 38 3.94 7.89 -4.28
CA ALA A 38 3.78 6.45 -4.46
C ALA A 38 2.69 6.11 -5.50
N LYS A 39 1.56 6.80 -5.44
CA LYS A 39 0.48 6.68 -6.43
C LYS A 39 0.96 7.04 -7.84
N TRP A 40 1.65 8.17 -7.98
CA TRP A 40 2.22 8.60 -9.25
C TRP A 40 3.15 7.53 -9.85
N LEU A 41 4.04 6.95 -9.03
CA LEU A 41 4.95 5.90 -9.50
C LEU A 41 4.19 4.63 -9.90
N ARG A 42 3.17 4.23 -9.10
CA ARG A 42 2.29 3.10 -9.42
C ARG A 42 1.58 3.30 -10.77
N GLU A 43 1.04 4.49 -11.02
CA GLU A 43 0.38 4.84 -12.28
C GLU A 43 1.35 4.84 -13.47
N LYS A 44 2.57 5.35 -13.25
CA LYS A 44 3.62 5.37 -14.27
C LYS A 44 4.10 3.98 -14.69
N ILE A 45 4.32 3.08 -13.73
CA ILE A 45 4.77 1.70 -13.99
C ILE A 45 3.61 0.82 -14.44
N ASN A 46 2.42 1.05 -13.92
CA ASN A 46 1.16 0.37 -14.24
C ASN A 46 1.22 -1.18 -14.20
N PRO A 47 1.73 -1.78 -13.11
CA PRO A 47 1.73 -3.23 -12.94
C PRO A 47 0.31 -3.75 -12.64
N LYS A 48 0.12 -5.07 -12.73
CA LYS A 48 -1.09 -5.73 -12.23
C LYS A 48 -1.05 -5.85 -10.71
N VAL A 49 -2.05 -5.32 -10.03
CA VAL A 49 -2.08 -5.22 -8.56
C VAL A 49 -3.14 -6.13 -7.96
N VAL A 50 -2.72 -7.00 -7.04
CA VAL A 50 -3.59 -7.77 -6.15
C VAL A 50 -3.49 -7.16 -4.76
N ALA A 51 -4.59 -6.63 -4.25
CA ALA A 51 -4.66 -6.12 -2.88
C ALA A 51 -5.51 -7.04 -2.00
N MET A 52 -5.13 -7.17 -0.74
CA MET A 52 -5.87 -7.99 0.21
C MET A 52 -5.95 -7.37 1.59
N THR A 53 -7.07 -7.61 2.24
CA THR A 53 -7.31 -7.27 3.64
C THR A 53 -8.03 -8.41 4.36
N GLY A 54 -8.24 -8.27 5.65
CA GLY A 54 -8.95 -9.22 6.50
C GLY A 54 -8.60 -9.03 7.96
N SER A 55 -9.35 -9.63 8.85
CA SER A 55 -9.06 -9.61 10.29
C SER A 55 -7.87 -10.49 10.64
N SER A 56 -7.73 -11.64 9.96
CA SER A 56 -6.63 -12.60 10.16
C SER A 56 -6.16 -13.20 8.83
N GLY A 57 -4.97 -13.82 8.82
CA GLY A 57 -4.44 -14.57 7.68
C GLY A 57 -4.00 -13.74 6.47
N LYS A 58 -4.05 -12.42 6.52
CA LYS A 58 -3.64 -11.53 5.43
C LYS A 58 -2.23 -11.84 4.92
N THR A 59 -1.27 -11.89 5.83
CA THR A 59 0.15 -12.13 5.49
C THR A 59 0.34 -13.51 4.87
N THR A 60 -0.34 -14.54 5.38
CA THR A 60 -0.28 -15.88 4.80
C THR A 60 -0.78 -15.89 3.36
N VAL A 61 -1.96 -15.30 3.10
CA VAL A 61 -2.53 -15.24 1.75
C VAL A 61 -1.66 -14.38 0.83
N LYS A 62 -1.10 -13.28 1.33
CA LYS A 62 -0.14 -12.44 0.59
C LYS A 62 1.09 -13.24 0.14
N GLU A 63 1.72 -13.98 1.06
CA GLU A 63 2.92 -14.80 0.74
C GLU A 63 2.58 -15.91 -0.27
N MET A 64 1.45 -16.59 -0.09
CA MET A 64 1.00 -17.63 -1.04
C MET A 64 0.75 -17.02 -2.43
N THR A 65 0.06 -15.89 -2.51
CA THR A 65 -0.23 -15.19 -3.77
C THR A 65 1.05 -14.74 -4.46
N ALA A 66 1.98 -14.14 -3.70
CA ALA A 66 3.27 -13.71 -4.22
C ALA A 66 4.07 -14.90 -4.77
N SER A 67 4.13 -16.02 -4.03
CA SER A 67 4.82 -17.23 -4.45
C SER A 67 4.24 -17.83 -5.74
N ILE A 68 2.92 -17.87 -5.87
CA ILE A 68 2.24 -18.37 -7.10
C ILE A 68 2.58 -17.45 -8.29
N LEU A 69 2.51 -16.15 -8.12
CA LEU A 69 2.82 -15.20 -9.19
C LEU A 69 4.30 -15.27 -9.58
N GLN A 70 5.21 -15.42 -8.61
CA GLN A 70 6.64 -15.61 -8.88
C GLN A 70 6.94 -16.87 -9.68
N GLN A 71 6.25 -17.97 -9.42
CA GLN A 71 6.39 -19.21 -10.19
C GLN A 71 5.80 -19.10 -11.61
N SER A 72 4.85 -18.20 -11.81
CA SER A 72 4.18 -17.98 -13.09
C SER A 72 4.84 -16.87 -13.92
N ALA A 73 5.65 -16.02 -13.31
CA ALA A 73 6.36 -14.93 -13.95
C ALA A 73 7.57 -15.43 -14.75
N VAL A 74 8.05 -14.61 -15.68
CA VAL A 74 9.27 -14.90 -16.46
C VAL A 74 10.51 -14.79 -15.59
N ASP A 75 10.53 -13.78 -14.70
CA ASP A 75 11.58 -13.56 -13.71
C ASP A 75 10.92 -13.48 -12.32
N PHE A 76 11.60 -14.07 -11.33
CA PHE A 76 11.16 -14.01 -9.94
C PHE A 76 11.03 -12.56 -9.41
N ASP A 77 11.89 -11.68 -9.90
CA ASP A 77 11.93 -10.26 -9.58
C ASP A 77 10.83 -9.43 -10.28
N ASP A 78 10.00 -10.05 -11.13
CA ASP A 78 8.82 -9.38 -11.74
C ASP A 78 7.71 -9.11 -10.72
N VAL A 79 7.77 -9.68 -9.52
CA VAL A 79 6.74 -9.61 -8.48
C VAL A 79 7.22 -8.79 -7.28
N LEU A 80 6.64 -7.62 -7.09
CA LEU A 80 6.78 -6.84 -5.87
C LEU A 80 5.68 -7.23 -4.88
N PHE A 81 6.02 -7.36 -3.59
CA PHE A 81 5.00 -7.59 -2.55
C PHE A 81 5.35 -6.90 -1.23
N THR A 82 4.31 -6.69 -0.40
CA THR A 82 4.44 -6.11 0.94
C THR A 82 5.39 -6.94 1.79
N GLN A 83 6.43 -6.33 2.31
CA GLN A 83 7.36 -6.95 3.24
C GLN A 83 6.98 -6.63 4.69
N GLY A 84 7.17 -7.62 5.57
CA GLY A 84 6.85 -7.45 6.99
C GLY A 84 5.42 -6.94 7.21
N ASN A 85 5.30 -5.91 8.02
CA ASN A 85 4.03 -5.26 8.37
C ASN A 85 3.83 -3.89 7.69
N PHE A 86 4.45 -3.64 6.54
CA PHE A 86 4.28 -2.39 5.79
C PHE A 86 2.92 -2.29 5.09
N ASN A 87 1.85 -2.40 5.87
CA ASN A 87 0.48 -2.52 5.41
C ASN A 87 -0.42 -1.33 5.78
N ASN A 88 0.14 -0.27 6.36
CA ASN A 88 -0.56 0.95 6.76
C ASN A 88 -0.33 2.10 5.77
N ASP A 89 -0.81 3.29 6.13
CA ASP A 89 -0.74 4.54 5.36
C ASP A 89 0.69 5.05 5.05
N ILE A 90 1.70 4.54 5.73
CA ILE A 90 3.13 4.79 5.43
C ILE A 90 3.73 3.57 4.71
N GLY A 91 3.45 2.36 5.19
CA GLY A 91 4.04 1.14 4.66
C GLY A 91 3.62 0.82 3.23
N VAL A 92 2.34 1.07 2.88
CA VAL A 92 1.85 0.88 1.51
C VAL A 92 2.55 1.82 0.52
N PRO A 93 2.63 3.15 0.77
CA PRO A 93 3.45 4.03 -0.06
C PRO A 93 4.91 3.59 -0.19
N LEU A 94 5.57 3.21 0.90
CA LEU A 94 6.95 2.75 0.87
C LEU A 94 7.12 1.47 0.03
N THR A 95 6.14 0.57 0.06
CA THR A 95 6.13 -0.62 -0.81
C THR A 95 5.99 -0.21 -2.28
N LEU A 96 5.04 0.68 -2.61
CA LEU A 96 4.82 1.15 -3.99
C LEU A 96 6.02 1.93 -4.54
N LEU A 97 6.75 2.67 -3.71
CA LEU A 97 7.95 3.41 -4.12
C LEU A 97 9.15 2.50 -4.47
N ARG A 98 9.06 1.20 -4.21
CA ARG A 98 10.03 0.20 -4.68
C ARG A 98 9.74 -0.29 -6.10
N LEU A 99 8.66 0.16 -6.73
CA LEU A 99 8.33 -0.19 -8.11
C LEU A 99 9.43 0.24 -9.07
N THR A 100 9.71 -0.61 -10.02
CA THR A 100 10.58 -0.38 -11.17
C THR A 100 9.90 -0.91 -12.42
N GLU A 101 10.43 -0.59 -13.60
CA GLU A 101 9.91 -1.05 -14.90
C GLU A 101 9.94 -2.59 -15.06
N LYS A 102 10.69 -3.30 -14.23
CA LYS A 102 10.72 -4.76 -14.21
C LYS A 102 9.43 -5.38 -13.65
N HIS A 103 8.83 -4.73 -12.63
CA HIS A 103 7.69 -5.30 -11.94
C HIS A 103 6.45 -5.38 -12.83
N LYS A 104 5.94 -6.59 -13.01
CA LYS A 104 4.69 -6.88 -13.76
C LYS A 104 3.52 -7.08 -12.80
N PHE A 105 3.80 -7.56 -11.61
CA PHE A 105 2.81 -7.87 -10.58
C PHE A 105 3.17 -7.23 -9.26
N VAL A 106 2.13 -6.85 -8.50
CA VAL A 106 2.27 -6.32 -7.14
C VAL A 106 1.25 -6.98 -6.24
N VAL A 107 1.69 -7.47 -5.08
CA VAL A 107 0.81 -8.03 -4.05
C VAL A 107 0.87 -7.14 -2.82
N ILE A 108 -0.23 -6.45 -2.50
CA ILE A 108 -0.30 -5.47 -1.41
C ILE A 108 -1.21 -5.97 -0.29
N GLU A 109 -0.65 -6.06 0.91
CA GLU A 109 -1.43 -6.25 2.13
C GLU A 109 -1.92 -4.89 2.65
N LEU A 110 -3.22 -4.76 2.94
CA LEU A 110 -3.84 -3.56 3.49
C LEU A 110 -4.35 -3.85 4.91
N GLY A 111 -3.72 -3.22 5.88
CA GLY A 111 -4.13 -3.22 7.29
C GLY A 111 -4.84 -1.91 7.66
N ALA A 112 -5.68 -1.95 8.68
CA ALA A 112 -6.29 -0.76 9.27
C ALA A 112 -6.69 -0.99 10.73
N ASN A 113 -6.70 0.11 11.48
CA ASN A 113 -7.24 0.21 12.83
C ASN A 113 -8.52 1.06 12.85
N HIS A 114 -8.73 1.94 11.84
CA HIS A 114 -9.88 2.83 11.75
C HIS A 114 -10.51 2.79 10.37
N ILE A 115 -11.79 3.17 10.31
CA ILE A 115 -12.52 3.38 9.05
C ILE A 115 -11.85 4.50 8.25
N GLY A 116 -11.73 4.33 6.93
CA GLY A 116 -11.08 5.27 6.01
C GLY A 116 -9.63 4.94 5.68
N GLU A 117 -8.91 4.18 6.52
CA GLU A 117 -7.50 3.86 6.28
C GLU A 117 -7.32 2.92 5.07
N ILE A 118 -8.20 1.93 4.90
CA ILE A 118 -8.17 1.05 3.72
C ILE A 118 -8.64 1.81 2.48
N ALA A 119 -9.64 2.68 2.59
CA ALA A 119 -10.05 3.52 1.46
C ALA A 119 -8.88 4.37 0.94
N TYR A 120 -8.08 4.96 1.85
CA TYR A 120 -6.90 5.72 1.49
C TYR A 120 -5.85 4.86 0.79
N THR A 121 -5.44 3.76 1.41
CA THR A 121 -4.35 2.92 0.89
C THR A 121 -4.73 2.19 -0.40
N THR A 122 -5.98 1.79 -0.55
CA THR A 122 -6.47 1.18 -1.80
C THR A 122 -6.57 2.19 -2.94
N ALA A 123 -6.87 3.48 -2.65
CA ALA A 123 -6.85 4.55 -3.65
C ALA A 123 -5.42 4.85 -4.16
N LEU A 124 -4.38 4.53 -3.39
CA LEU A 124 -2.99 4.59 -3.84
C LEU A 124 -2.62 3.37 -4.69
N ALA A 125 -3.02 2.18 -4.23
CA ALA A 125 -2.68 0.90 -4.87
C ALA A 125 -3.44 0.66 -6.18
N GLN A 126 -4.70 1.11 -6.29
CA GLN A 126 -5.59 0.93 -7.44
C GLN A 126 -5.58 -0.53 -7.94
N PRO A 127 -6.09 -1.49 -7.14
CA PRO A 127 -5.95 -2.90 -7.45
C PRO A 127 -6.79 -3.34 -8.66
N ASP A 128 -6.25 -4.29 -9.44
CA ASP A 128 -7.00 -5.06 -10.43
C ASP A 128 -7.80 -6.19 -9.77
N VAL A 129 -7.29 -6.71 -8.65
CA VAL A 129 -7.97 -7.73 -7.85
C VAL A 129 -7.93 -7.31 -6.38
N ALA A 130 -9.07 -7.30 -5.72
CA ALA A 130 -9.19 -6.99 -4.30
C ALA A 130 -9.85 -8.14 -3.54
N LEU A 131 -9.20 -8.61 -2.47
CA LEU A 131 -9.65 -9.72 -1.64
C LEU A 131 -9.94 -9.26 -0.20
N VAL A 132 -11.12 -9.60 0.31
CA VAL A 132 -11.42 -9.64 1.75
C VAL A 132 -11.33 -11.09 2.23
N ASN A 133 -10.24 -11.41 2.93
CA ASN A 133 -9.98 -12.78 3.39
C ASN A 133 -10.99 -13.25 4.45
N ASN A 134 -11.29 -12.39 5.41
CA ASN A 134 -12.32 -12.64 6.42
C ASN A 134 -12.68 -11.37 7.18
N VAL A 135 -13.83 -11.42 7.87
CA VAL A 135 -14.31 -10.40 8.80
C VAL A 135 -14.56 -11.06 10.15
N MET A 136 -13.77 -10.71 11.15
CA MET A 136 -13.87 -11.23 12.51
C MET A 136 -13.80 -10.08 13.52
N ALA A 137 -14.21 -10.32 14.75
CA ALA A 137 -14.12 -9.35 15.84
C ALA A 137 -12.65 -9.06 16.20
N ALA A 138 -12.03 -8.14 15.48
CA ALA A 138 -10.67 -7.67 15.67
C ALA A 138 -10.63 -6.15 15.63
N HIS A 139 -9.77 -5.52 16.44
CA HIS A 139 -9.63 -4.06 16.53
C HIS A 139 -10.96 -3.33 16.82
N LEU A 140 -11.83 -3.92 17.66
CA LEU A 140 -13.14 -3.37 17.99
C LEU A 140 -13.07 -1.97 18.62
N GLU A 141 -11.98 -1.63 19.31
CA GLU A 141 -11.74 -0.30 19.86
C GLU A 141 -11.74 0.79 18.77
N GLY A 142 -11.19 0.48 17.58
CA GLY A 142 -11.14 1.42 16.45
C GLY A 142 -12.32 1.32 15.50
N PHE A 143 -12.97 0.16 15.39
CA PHE A 143 -14.09 -0.06 14.45
C PHE A 143 -15.46 -0.05 15.13
N GLY A 144 -15.53 -0.11 16.46
CA GLY A 144 -16.74 -0.04 17.27
C GLY A 144 -17.58 -1.32 17.27
N SER A 145 -17.69 -2.05 16.17
CA SER A 145 -18.53 -3.25 16.02
C SER A 145 -18.01 -4.16 14.91
N LEU A 146 -18.57 -5.38 14.81
CA LEU A 146 -18.31 -6.29 13.70
C LEU A 146 -18.73 -5.66 12.34
N ASP A 147 -19.85 -4.94 12.32
CA ASP A 147 -20.30 -4.20 11.14
C ASP A 147 -19.31 -3.08 10.76
N GLY A 148 -18.71 -2.43 11.77
CA GLY A 148 -17.62 -1.47 11.55
C GLY A 148 -16.39 -2.13 10.94
N VAL A 149 -16.01 -3.33 11.41
CA VAL A 149 -14.93 -4.13 10.78
C VAL A 149 -15.28 -4.48 9.33
N ALA A 150 -16.51 -4.95 9.07
CA ALA A 150 -16.97 -5.27 7.71
C ALA A 150 -16.93 -4.05 6.79
N THR A 151 -17.40 -2.90 7.27
CA THR A 151 -17.37 -1.62 6.56
C THR A 151 -15.94 -1.22 6.22
N ALA A 152 -15.03 -1.23 7.19
CA ALA A 152 -13.63 -0.88 6.98
C ALA A 152 -12.92 -1.83 5.99
N LYS A 153 -13.15 -3.15 6.10
CA LYS A 153 -12.56 -4.11 5.15
C LYS A 153 -13.15 -3.97 3.76
N GLY A 154 -14.46 -3.69 3.66
CA GLY A 154 -15.15 -3.46 2.39
C GLY A 154 -14.67 -2.23 1.62
N GLU A 155 -13.99 -1.28 2.29
CA GLU A 155 -13.38 -0.12 1.64
C GLU A 155 -12.39 -0.50 0.54
N ILE A 156 -11.79 -1.69 0.61
CA ILE A 156 -10.83 -2.17 -0.39
C ILE A 156 -11.43 -2.21 -1.81
N PHE A 157 -12.73 -2.43 -1.92
CA PHE A 157 -13.42 -2.49 -3.21
C PHE A 157 -13.61 -1.12 -3.86
N ARG A 158 -13.51 -0.02 -3.09
CA ARG A 158 -13.62 1.35 -3.63
C ARG A 158 -12.44 1.74 -4.52
N GLY A 159 -11.30 1.08 -4.37
CA GLY A 159 -10.10 1.33 -5.16
C GLY A 159 -9.95 0.41 -6.38
N LEU A 160 -10.86 -0.54 -6.59
CA LEU A 160 -10.84 -1.41 -7.76
C LEU A 160 -10.87 -0.60 -9.06
N THR A 161 -10.08 -1.04 -10.03
CA THR A 161 -10.17 -0.52 -11.40
C THR A 161 -11.51 -0.88 -12.03
N HIS A 162 -11.90 -0.23 -13.13
CA HIS A 162 -13.21 -0.44 -13.78
C HIS A 162 -13.49 -1.92 -14.15
N HIS A 163 -12.45 -2.68 -14.48
CA HIS A 163 -12.53 -4.11 -14.80
C HIS A 163 -11.98 -4.99 -13.68
N GLY A 164 -11.85 -4.42 -12.47
CA GLY A 164 -11.29 -5.12 -11.33
C GLY A 164 -12.20 -6.21 -10.79
N VAL A 165 -11.59 -7.22 -10.19
CA VAL A 165 -12.27 -8.40 -9.62
C VAL A 165 -12.30 -8.27 -8.09
N ALA A 166 -13.51 -8.33 -7.52
CA ALA A 166 -13.71 -8.42 -6.08
C ALA A 166 -13.81 -9.90 -5.67
N ILE A 167 -13.03 -10.29 -4.66
CA ILE A 167 -13.06 -11.64 -4.08
C ILE A 167 -13.44 -11.52 -2.60
N ILE A 168 -14.43 -12.30 -2.21
CA ILE A 168 -14.94 -12.37 -0.83
C ILE A 168 -14.94 -13.86 -0.43
N ASN A 169 -14.38 -14.13 0.77
CA ASN A 169 -14.42 -15.46 1.38
C ASN A 169 -15.65 -15.58 2.27
#